data_9e2b3e91b018ffb2768bd64584f04efa
#
_entry.id   9e2b3e91b018ffb2768bd64584f04efa
#
_cell.length_a   1.000
_cell.length_b   1.000
_cell.length_c   1.000
_cell.angle_alpha   90.00
_cell.angle_beta   90.00
_cell.angle_gamma   90.00
#
_symmetry.space_group_name_H-M   'P 1'
#
loop_
_entity.id
_entity.type
_entity.pdbx_description
1 polymer ?
#
loop_
_entity_poly.entity_id
_entity_poly.type
_entity_poly.pdbx_seq_one_letter_code
_entity_poly.pdbx_strand_id
1 'polypeptide(L)'
;MKSGVLLLNMGGPNNLKEVELFLRNMFADRYILPMNPLMRKLVGSIIVKKRKDEAKENYKELGGKSPLNDITASLCKKIEDRLNIPIKMAMRYVPPFATEALKEFKDMGIDNIILFPMYPHYSTTTTKSSVEDVLNSMRELDYSANINIVEPYYDDYNYIQIQIDRIIEATKDINRNKYTLLLSAHGLPVKIIKSGDPYQIQIEANVSAIKIALKCRGIEFKDIKLVYQS
;
A
#
# COMPACT_ATOMS: atom_id res chain seq x y z
N MET A 1 11.64 26.72 5.09
CA MET A 1 11.55 25.25 4.97
C MET A 1 10.59 24.92 3.84
N LYS A 2 11.09 24.27 2.79
CA LYS A 2 10.31 23.95 1.61
C LYS A 2 9.86 22.50 1.69
N SER A 3 8.55 22.29 1.78
CA SER A 3 7.99 20.94 2.02
C SER A 3 7.52 20.28 0.75
N GLY A 4 7.60 18.94 0.71
CA GLY A 4 7.00 18.10 -0.29
C GLY A 4 6.40 16.83 0.33
N VAL A 5 5.44 16.20 -0.34
CA VAL A 5 4.84 14.94 0.11
C VAL A 5 5.22 13.83 -0.86
N LEU A 6 5.66 12.71 -0.31
CA LEU A 6 5.97 11.51 -1.06
C LEU A 6 4.96 10.40 -0.70
N LEU A 7 4.05 10.09 -1.63
CA LEU A 7 3.10 8.99 -1.48
C LEU A 7 3.82 7.67 -1.72
N LEU A 8 3.79 6.78 -0.75
CA LEU A 8 4.46 5.47 -0.81
C LEU A 8 3.44 4.37 -1.07
N ASN A 9 3.71 3.54 -2.08
CA ASN A 9 2.88 2.36 -2.36
C ASN A 9 3.76 1.22 -2.89
N MET A 10 3.23 0.00 -2.90
CA MET A 10 3.94 -1.14 -3.47
C MET A 10 4.11 -1.03 -4.99
N GLY A 11 3.19 -0.33 -5.65
CA GLY A 11 3.11 -0.24 -7.09
C GLY A 11 2.51 -1.49 -7.75
N GLY A 12 2.39 -1.42 -9.05
CA GLY A 12 1.99 -2.55 -9.88
C GLY A 12 2.50 -2.37 -11.30
N PRO A 13 2.66 -3.44 -12.09
CA PRO A 13 3.23 -3.36 -13.43
C PRO A 13 2.50 -2.36 -14.34
N ASN A 14 3.23 -1.45 -14.96
CA ASN A 14 2.69 -0.48 -15.92
C ASN A 14 2.38 -1.12 -17.29
N ASN A 15 2.92 -2.31 -17.52
CA ASN A 15 2.70 -3.12 -18.72
C ASN A 15 3.12 -4.57 -18.44
N LEU A 16 2.81 -5.49 -19.37
CA LEU A 16 3.12 -6.91 -19.20
C LEU A 16 4.63 -7.22 -19.14
N LYS A 17 5.50 -6.35 -19.66
CA LYS A 17 6.97 -6.55 -19.58
C LYS A 17 7.48 -6.32 -18.16
N GLU A 18 6.82 -5.47 -17.40
CA GLU A 18 7.19 -5.15 -16.02
C GLU A 18 6.71 -6.16 -14.99
N VAL A 19 5.85 -7.12 -15.36
CA VAL A 19 5.36 -8.16 -14.43
C VAL A 19 6.52 -8.96 -13.82
N GLU A 20 7.51 -9.33 -14.62
CA GLU A 20 8.68 -10.04 -14.10
C GLU A 20 9.53 -9.14 -13.18
N LEU A 21 9.71 -7.85 -13.52
CA LEU A 21 10.41 -6.87 -12.69
C LEU A 21 9.72 -6.73 -11.33
N PHE A 22 8.41 -6.54 -11.34
CA PHE A 22 7.59 -6.46 -10.12
C PHE A 22 7.82 -7.65 -9.19
N LEU A 23 7.70 -8.87 -9.74
CA LEU A 23 7.88 -10.10 -8.95
C LEU A 23 9.33 -10.24 -8.45
N ARG A 24 10.33 -9.92 -9.27
CA ARG A 24 11.73 -9.97 -8.85
C ARG A 24 12.02 -9.03 -7.69
N ASN A 25 11.59 -7.78 -7.79
CA ASN A 25 11.79 -6.79 -6.74
C ASN A 25 11.04 -7.18 -5.45
N MET A 26 9.80 -7.65 -5.57
CA MET A 26 9.00 -8.09 -4.44
C MET A 26 9.65 -9.27 -3.71
N PHE A 27 10.11 -10.30 -4.43
CA PHE A 27 10.75 -11.47 -3.80
C PHE A 27 12.23 -11.26 -3.45
N ALA A 28 12.83 -10.13 -3.86
CA ALA A 28 14.13 -9.69 -3.38
C ALA A 28 14.04 -8.95 -2.03
N ASP A 29 12.84 -8.50 -1.64
CA ASP A 29 12.63 -7.78 -0.39
C ASP A 29 12.80 -8.71 0.82
N ARG A 30 13.63 -8.27 1.79
CA ARG A 30 13.90 -9.02 3.01
C ARG A 30 12.70 -9.12 3.96
N TYR A 31 11.75 -8.23 3.80
CA TYR A 31 10.52 -8.23 4.59
C TYR A 31 9.46 -9.18 4.00
N ILE A 32 9.52 -9.46 2.70
CA ILE A 32 8.67 -10.45 2.04
C ILE A 32 9.25 -11.86 2.19
N LEU A 33 10.57 -12.02 1.95
CA LEU A 33 11.29 -13.27 2.16
C LEU A 33 12.37 -13.09 3.24
N PRO A 34 12.03 -13.30 4.52
CA PRO A 34 12.94 -13.08 5.66
C PRO A 34 13.96 -14.22 5.81
N MET A 35 14.91 -14.26 4.89
CA MET A 35 16.03 -15.21 4.85
C MET A 35 17.33 -14.51 4.46
N ASN A 36 18.46 -15.20 4.59
CA ASN A 36 19.74 -14.61 4.20
C ASN A 36 19.76 -14.22 2.70
N PRO A 37 20.57 -13.24 2.28
CA PRO A 37 20.51 -12.69 0.93
C PRO A 37 20.72 -13.72 -0.19
N LEU A 38 21.61 -14.69 -0.01
CA LEU A 38 21.90 -15.71 -1.00
C LEU A 38 20.68 -16.64 -1.21
N MET A 39 20.12 -17.14 -0.12
CA MET A 39 18.91 -17.99 -0.16
C MET A 39 17.73 -17.23 -0.72
N ARG A 40 17.55 -15.95 -0.33
CA ARG A 40 16.46 -15.11 -0.84
C ARG A 40 16.56 -14.93 -2.36
N LYS A 41 17.76 -14.69 -2.90
CA LYS A 41 17.99 -14.60 -4.35
C LYS A 41 17.64 -15.90 -5.07
N LEU A 42 18.04 -17.05 -4.51
CA LEU A 42 17.76 -18.36 -5.10
C LEU A 42 16.25 -18.68 -5.06
N VAL A 43 15.66 -18.62 -3.87
CA VAL A 43 14.23 -18.92 -3.66
C VAL A 43 13.34 -17.94 -4.44
N GLY A 44 13.66 -16.65 -4.38
CA GLY A 44 12.96 -15.62 -5.16
C GLY A 44 12.98 -15.90 -6.65
N SER A 45 14.13 -16.28 -7.21
CA SER A 45 14.23 -16.61 -8.64
C SER A 45 13.39 -17.83 -9.03
N ILE A 46 13.31 -18.85 -8.17
CA ILE A 46 12.44 -20.02 -8.38
C ILE A 46 10.96 -19.62 -8.36
N ILE A 47 10.56 -18.80 -7.39
CA ILE A 47 9.18 -18.33 -7.29
C ILE A 47 8.80 -17.49 -8.51
N VAL A 48 9.66 -16.55 -8.92
CA VAL A 48 9.43 -15.71 -10.11
C VAL A 48 9.25 -16.59 -11.35
N LYS A 49 10.15 -17.57 -11.57
CA LYS A 49 10.06 -18.49 -12.71
C LYS A 49 8.73 -19.25 -12.76
N LYS A 50 8.20 -19.65 -11.60
CA LYS A 50 6.93 -20.38 -11.50
C LYS A 50 5.70 -19.50 -11.67
N ARG A 51 5.75 -18.23 -11.19
CA ARG A 51 4.57 -17.37 -11.11
C ARG A 51 4.44 -16.35 -12.24
N LYS A 52 5.52 -16.05 -12.97
CA LYS A 52 5.52 -14.95 -13.92
C LYS A 52 4.50 -15.08 -15.05
N ASP A 53 4.31 -16.29 -15.56
CA ASP A 53 3.43 -16.52 -16.70
C ASP A 53 1.96 -16.44 -16.28
N GLU A 54 1.60 -17.06 -15.15
CA GLU A 54 0.28 -16.92 -14.53
C GLU A 54 -0.03 -15.44 -14.18
N ALA A 55 0.92 -14.75 -13.57
CA ALA A 55 0.76 -13.33 -13.26
C ALA A 55 0.56 -12.47 -14.52
N LYS A 56 1.28 -12.77 -15.63
CA LYS A 56 1.08 -12.08 -16.90
C LYS A 56 -0.32 -12.30 -17.47
N GLU A 57 -0.85 -13.53 -17.39
CA GLU A 57 -2.22 -13.78 -17.84
C GLU A 57 -3.24 -13.02 -16.99
N ASN A 58 -3.10 -13.03 -15.65
CA ASN A 58 -3.97 -12.26 -14.78
C ASN A 58 -3.93 -10.74 -15.09
N TYR A 59 -2.74 -10.18 -15.37
CA TYR A 59 -2.64 -8.78 -15.80
C TYR A 59 -3.20 -8.52 -17.21
N LYS A 60 -3.19 -9.49 -18.12
CA LYS A 60 -3.86 -9.37 -19.42
C LYS A 60 -5.37 -9.21 -19.25
N GLU A 61 -5.99 -10.01 -18.37
CA GLU A 61 -7.41 -9.89 -18.04
C GLU A 61 -7.77 -8.52 -17.45
N LEU A 62 -6.83 -7.90 -16.73
CA LEU A 62 -6.97 -6.54 -16.18
C LEU A 62 -6.67 -5.41 -17.20
N GLY A 63 -6.50 -5.74 -18.49
CA GLY A 63 -6.20 -4.76 -19.53
C GLY A 63 -4.70 -4.51 -19.74
N GLY A 64 -3.83 -5.44 -19.32
CA GLY A 64 -2.39 -5.45 -19.59
C GLY A 64 -1.53 -4.67 -18.60
N LYS A 65 -2.12 -4.05 -17.58
CA LYS A 65 -1.41 -3.29 -16.54
C LYS A 65 -2.18 -3.24 -15.21
N SER A 66 -1.49 -2.85 -14.14
CA SER A 66 -2.15 -2.46 -12.90
C SER A 66 -2.72 -1.04 -13.00
N PRO A 67 -3.92 -0.76 -12.51
CA PRO A 67 -4.45 0.60 -12.44
C PRO A 67 -3.83 1.43 -11.29
N LEU A 68 -3.08 0.81 -10.40
CA LEU A 68 -2.62 1.42 -9.15
C LEU A 68 -1.77 2.67 -9.37
N ASN A 69 -0.82 2.61 -10.31
CA ASN A 69 0.08 3.72 -10.57
C ASN A 69 -0.67 4.92 -11.19
N ASP A 70 -1.60 4.67 -12.12
CA ASP A 70 -2.43 5.73 -12.72
C ASP A 70 -3.34 6.40 -11.69
N ILE A 71 -3.97 5.59 -10.81
CA ILE A 71 -4.81 6.09 -9.72
C ILE A 71 -3.98 6.94 -8.75
N THR A 72 -2.78 6.46 -8.39
CA THR A 72 -1.90 7.19 -7.47
C THR A 72 -1.39 8.49 -8.11
N ALA A 73 -1.03 8.49 -9.40
CA ALA A 73 -0.64 9.70 -10.12
C ALA A 73 -1.77 10.74 -10.17
N SER A 74 -3.00 10.29 -10.43
CA SER A 74 -4.19 11.17 -10.38
C SER A 74 -4.41 11.75 -8.98
N LEU A 75 -4.18 10.95 -7.94
CA LEU A 75 -4.26 11.40 -6.55
C LEU A 75 -3.18 12.43 -6.22
N CYS A 76 -1.92 12.20 -6.62
CA CYS A 76 -0.84 13.17 -6.47
C CYS A 76 -1.25 14.54 -7.02
N LYS A 77 -1.75 14.58 -8.26
CA LYS A 77 -2.17 15.83 -8.90
C LYS A 77 -3.29 16.53 -8.10
N LYS A 78 -4.32 15.79 -7.67
CA LYS A 78 -5.44 16.36 -6.89
C LYS A 78 -4.99 16.93 -5.54
N ILE A 79 -4.03 16.27 -4.88
CA ILE A 79 -3.49 16.76 -3.62
C ILE A 79 -2.60 17.99 -3.85
N GLU A 80 -1.75 17.97 -4.88
CA GLU A 80 -0.89 19.07 -5.27
C GLU A 80 -1.71 20.32 -5.60
N ASP A 81 -2.76 20.18 -6.42
CA ASP A 81 -3.68 21.28 -6.76
C ASP A 81 -4.38 21.87 -5.50
N ARG A 82 -4.64 21.04 -4.50
CA ARG A 82 -5.34 21.44 -3.27
C ARG A 82 -4.43 22.07 -2.22
N LEU A 83 -3.22 21.53 -2.07
CA LEU A 83 -2.28 21.96 -1.02
C LEU A 83 -1.23 22.97 -1.51
N ASN A 84 -1.08 23.11 -2.82
CA ASN A 84 -0.07 23.97 -3.47
C ASN A 84 1.36 23.68 -2.98
N ILE A 85 1.68 22.40 -2.79
CA ILE A 85 3.03 21.90 -2.47
C ILE A 85 3.36 20.72 -3.38
N PRO A 86 4.63 20.47 -3.73
CA PRO A 86 5.02 19.34 -4.57
C PRO A 86 4.59 18.00 -3.98
N ILE A 87 3.88 17.21 -4.78
CA ILE A 87 3.45 15.85 -4.42
C ILE A 87 4.04 14.88 -5.43
N LYS A 88 4.77 13.89 -4.97
CA LYS A 88 5.32 12.81 -5.80
C LYS A 88 4.88 11.45 -5.26
N MET A 89 5.01 10.43 -6.09
CA MET A 89 4.80 9.04 -5.67
C MET A 89 6.09 8.24 -5.81
N ALA A 90 6.29 7.29 -4.91
CA ALA A 90 7.35 6.30 -4.99
C ALA A 90 6.76 4.91 -4.84
N MET A 91 6.99 4.08 -5.84
CA MET A 91 6.55 2.69 -5.85
C MET A 91 7.68 1.78 -5.44
N ARG A 92 7.38 0.83 -4.56
CA ARG A 92 8.41 -0.04 -3.97
C ARG A 92 8.99 -1.05 -4.97
N TYR A 93 8.17 -1.57 -5.90
CA TYR A 93 8.57 -2.72 -6.73
C TYR A 93 8.57 -2.46 -8.23
N VAL A 94 8.09 -1.30 -8.68
CA VAL A 94 8.09 -0.86 -10.09
C VAL A 94 8.33 0.65 -10.17
N PRO A 95 8.71 1.19 -11.34
CA PRO A 95 8.78 2.64 -11.51
C PRO A 95 7.42 3.36 -11.31
N PRO A 96 7.43 4.64 -10.85
CA PRO A 96 8.60 5.41 -10.44
C PRO A 96 9.12 4.98 -9.07
N PHE A 97 10.41 4.74 -8.97
CA PHE A 97 11.05 4.38 -7.70
C PHE A 97 11.31 5.60 -6.81
N ALA A 98 11.63 5.36 -5.53
CA ALA A 98 11.93 6.43 -4.59
C ALA A 98 13.09 7.33 -5.07
N THR A 99 14.11 6.77 -5.69
CA THR A 99 15.27 7.50 -6.21
C THR A 99 14.89 8.58 -7.23
N GLU A 100 13.92 8.30 -8.12
CA GLU A 100 13.47 9.24 -9.13
C GLU A 100 12.74 10.43 -8.49
N ALA A 101 11.78 10.16 -7.61
CA ALA A 101 11.02 11.20 -6.91
C ALA A 101 11.89 12.05 -5.99
N LEU A 102 12.85 11.43 -5.28
CA LEU A 102 13.78 12.12 -4.39
C LEU A 102 14.77 13.00 -5.16
N LYS A 103 15.21 12.58 -6.36
CA LYS A 103 16.03 13.42 -7.23
C LYS A 103 15.28 14.69 -7.63
N GLU A 104 14.02 14.58 -8.02
CA GLU A 104 13.20 15.74 -8.33
C GLU A 104 13.05 16.67 -7.10
N PHE A 105 12.81 16.11 -5.91
CA PHE A 105 12.74 16.90 -4.67
C PHE A 105 14.06 17.61 -4.34
N LYS A 106 15.20 16.93 -4.52
CA LYS A 106 16.53 17.51 -4.35
C LYS A 106 16.73 18.68 -5.30
N ASP A 107 16.41 18.51 -6.59
CA ASP A 107 16.53 19.54 -7.62
C ASP A 107 15.59 20.75 -7.33
N MET A 108 14.44 20.52 -6.73
CA MET A 108 13.52 21.56 -6.26
C MET A 108 13.97 22.26 -4.97
N GLY A 109 15.01 21.76 -4.29
CA GLY A 109 15.46 22.27 -3.00
C GLY A 109 14.47 22.02 -1.86
N ILE A 110 13.76 20.89 -1.89
CA ILE A 110 12.89 20.45 -0.78
C ILE A 110 13.77 20.05 0.39
N ASP A 111 13.53 20.58 1.58
CA ASP A 111 14.28 20.31 2.81
C ASP A 111 13.44 19.65 3.92
N ASN A 112 12.15 19.42 3.65
CA ASN A 112 11.22 18.72 4.53
C ASN A 112 10.30 17.81 3.72
N ILE A 113 10.41 16.49 3.91
CA ILE A 113 9.63 15.49 3.18
C ILE A 113 8.64 14.82 4.14
N ILE A 114 7.38 14.84 3.77
CA ILE A 114 6.33 14.09 4.44
C ILE A 114 6.16 12.78 3.68
N LEU A 115 6.54 11.67 4.28
CA LEU A 115 6.29 10.33 3.75
C LEU A 115 4.86 9.92 4.12
N PHE A 116 4.05 9.67 3.11
CA PHE A 116 2.68 9.23 3.29
C PHE A 116 2.54 7.77 2.78
N PRO A 117 2.67 6.77 3.65
CA PRO A 117 2.39 5.39 3.29
C PRO A 117 0.91 5.23 2.93
N MET A 118 0.63 4.79 1.69
CA MET A 118 -0.74 4.53 1.21
C MET A 118 -1.29 3.21 1.76
N TYR A 119 -0.75 2.77 2.89
CA TYR A 119 -1.17 1.60 3.65
C TYR A 119 -1.79 2.08 4.96
N PRO A 120 -3.13 1.98 5.14
CA PRO A 120 -3.78 2.44 6.37
C PRO A 120 -3.30 1.72 7.61
N HIS A 121 -2.91 0.46 7.44
CA HIS A 121 -2.37 -0.41 8.48
C HIS A 121 -0.86 -0.52 8.33
N TYR A 122 -0.14 -0.47 9.44
CA TYR A 122 1.29 -0.72 9.44
C TYR A 122 1.59 -2.21 9.26
N SER A 123 2.58 -2.51 8.44
CA SER A 123 3.27 -3.79 8.42
C SER A 123 4.74 -3.60 8.10
N THR A 124 5.57 -4.50 8.61
CA THR A 124 6.98 -4.59 8.20
C THR A 124 7.12 -4.88 6.70
N THR A 125 6.16 -5.60 6.13
CA THR A 125 6.15 -6.00 4.71
C THR A 125 5.73 -4.87 3.76
N THR A 126 5.15 -3.80 4.27
CA THR A 126 4.66 -2.66 3.47
C THR A 126 5.29 -1.35 3.92
N THR A 127 4.79 -0.75 5.02
CA THR A 127 5.23 0.56 5.50
C THR A 127 6.73 0.58 5.78
N LYS A 128 7.23 -0.38 6.58
CA LYS A 128 8.66 -0.41 6.92
C LYS A 128 9.54 -0.61 5.69
N SER A 129 9.17 -1.54 4.80
CA SER A 129 9.90 -1.78 3.56
C SER A 129 9.98 -0.53 2.69
N SER A 130 8.85 0.18 2.50
CA SER A 130 8.79 1.39 1.67
C SER A 130 9.57 2.56 2.27
N VAL A 131 9.44 2.79 3.58
CA VAL A 131 10.18 3.86 4.29
C VAL A 131 11.69 3.60 4.23
N GLU A 132 12.12 2.36 4.48
CA GLU A 132 13.53 2.02 4.42
C GLU A 132 14.12 2.17 3.01
N ASP A 133 13.35 1.87 1.97
CA ASP A 133 13.73 2.10 0.57
C ASP A 133 13.98 3.60 0.30
N VAL A 134 13.08 4.47 0.76
CA VAL A 134 13.26 5.93 0.68
C VAL A 134 14.54 6.38 1.38
N LEU A 135 14.76 5.93 2.62
CA LEU A 135 15.95 6.31 3.39
C LEU A 135 17.26 5.80 2.76
N ASN A 136 17.23 4.62 2.12
CA ASN A 136 18.36 4.11 1.35
C ASN A 136 18.60 4.96 0.10
N SER A 137 17.56 5.27 -0.66
CA SER A 137 17.63 6.13 -1.84
C SER A 137 18.16 7.54 -1.51
N MET A 138 17.78 8.11 -0.37
CA MET A 138 18.32 9.40 0.09
C MET A 138 19.85 9.32 0.33
N ARG A 139 20.32 8.21 0.94
CA ARG A 139 21.77 8.00 1.14
C ARG A 139 22.53 7.84 -0.18
N GLU A 140 21.96 7.08 -1.13
CA GLU A 140 22.55 6.91 -2.47
C GLU A 140 22.65 8.22 -3.24
N LEU A 141 21.68 9.12 -3.06
CA LEU A 141 21.62 10.43 -3.70
C LEU A 141 22.44 11.51 -2.96
N ASP A 142 23.06 11.20 -1.80
CA ASP A 142 23.61 12.21 -0.91
C ASP A 142 22.64 13.38 -0.71
N TYR A 143 21.42 13.04 -0.32
CA TYR A 143 20.32 13.99 -0.13
C TYR A 143 19.88 14.00 1.32
N SER A 144 20.02 15.15 1.97
CA SER A 144 19.60 15.36 3.36
C SER A 144 18.37 16.25 3.40
N ALA A 145 17.32 15.76 4.04
CA ALA A 145 16.07 16.49 4.32
C ALA A 145 15.47 15.98 5.63
N ASN A 146 14.65 16.80 6.28
CA ASN A 146 13.85 16.36 7.42
C ASN A 146 12.78 15.39 6.93
N ILE A 147 12.58 14.27 7.63
CA ILE A 147 11.59 13.27 7.31
C ILE A 147 10.52 13.22 8.39
N ASN A 148 9.28 13.38 7.96
CA ASN A 148 8.09 13.17 8.78
C ASN A 148 7.27 12.04 8.18
N ILE A 149 6.94 11.01 8.95
CA ILE A 149 6.19 9.86 8.47
C ILE A 149 4.78 9.96 9.01
N VAL A 150 3.79 9.87 8.12
CA VAL A 150 2.38 9.80 8.54
C VAL A 150 2.13 8.47 9.22
N GLU A 151 1.61 8.54 10.43
CA GLU A 151 1.27 7.36 11.24
C GLU A 151 0.15 6.52 10.60
N PRO A 152 0.02 5.23 10.95
CA PRO A 152 -1.08 4.40 10.49
C PRO A 152 -2.44 5.03 10.85
N TYR A 153 -3.33 5.06 9.87
CA TYR A 153 -4.63 5.75 9.98
C TYR A 153 -5.83 4.80 9.85
N TYR A 154 -5.63 3.52 10.21
CA TYR A 154 -6.64 2.47 10.13
C TYR A 154 -7.88 2.74 11.02
N ASP A 155 -7.76 3.54 12.06
CA ASP A 155 -8.80 3.96 13.01
C ASP A 155 -9.16 5.45 12.92
N ASP A 156 -8.57 6.18 11.95
CA ASP A 156 -8.93 7.59 11.71
C ASP A 156 -10.41 7.73 11.38
N TYR A 157 -11.07 8.69 12.02
CA TYR A 157 -12.50 8.92 11.88
C TYR A 157 -12.91 9.12 10.41
N ASN A 158 -12.22 9.98 9.66
CA ASN A 158 -12.59 10.28 8.27
C ASN A 158 -12.35 9.07 7.37
N TYR A 159 -11.28 8.31 7.61
CA TYR A 159 -11.01 7.08 6.90
C TYR A 159 -12.13 6.05 7.11
N ILE A 160 -12.59 5.87 8.35
CA ILE A 160 -13.73 5.00 8.68
C ILE A 160 -15.01 5.50 8.00
N GLN A 161 -15.29 6.82 8.03
CA GLN A 161 -16.48 7.37 7.38
C GLN A 161 -16.49 7.12 5.87
N ILE A 162 -15.35 7.25 5.19
CA ILE A 162 -15.22 6.94 3.76
C ILE A 162 -15.53 5.46 3.49
N GLN A 163 -15.04 4.54 4.33
CA GLN A 163 -15.35 3.12 4.20
C GLN A 163 -16.85 2.85 4.38
N ILE A 164 -17.49 3.46 5.37
CA ILE A 164 -18.92 3.35 5.61
C ILE A 164 -19.73 3.89 4.42
N ASP A 165 -19.38 5.06 3.90
CA ASP A 165 -20.09 5.66 2.77
C ASP A 165 -20.01 4.76 1.53
N ARG A 166 -18.85 4.12 1.28
CA ARG A 166 -18.69 3.14 0.20
C ARG A 166 -19.52 1.88 0.41
N ILE A 167 -19.60 1.37 1.64
CA ILE A 167 -20.44 0.22 1.98
C ILE A 167 -21.92 0.57 1.76
N ILE A 168 -22.37 1.74 2.23
CA ILE A 168 -23.76 2.20 2.07
C ILE A 168 -24.12 2.33 0.59
N GLU A 169 -23.25 2.98 -0.20
CA GLU A 169 -23.48 3.18 -1.64
C GLU A 169 -23.52 1.85 -2.39
N ALA A 170 -22.58 0.95 -2.12
CA ALA A 170 -22.54 -0.36 -2.77
C ALA A 170 -23.72 -1.28 -2.40
N THR A 171 -24.41 -0.98 -1.32
CA THR A 171 -25.51 -1.83 -0.79
C THR A 171 -26.85 -1.10 -0.71
N LYS A 172 -27.01 0.03 -1.40
CA LYS A 172 -28.24 0.86 -1.33
C LYS A 172 -29.49 0.15 -1.86
N ASP A 173 -29.32 -0.72 -2.87
CA ASP A 173 -30.41 -1.38 -3.59
C ASP A 173 -30.71 -2.80 -3.09
N ILE A 174 -30.13 -3.21 -1.95
CA ILE A 174 -30.33 -4.54 -1.39
C ILE A 174 -30.92 -4.51 0.03
N ASN A 175 -31.65 -5.55 0.41
CA ASN A 175 -32.06 -5.76 1.80
C ASN A 175 -30.88 -6.33 2.60
N ARG A 176 -30.10 -5.44 3.24
CA ARG A 176 -28.87 -5.76 3.97
C ARG A 176 -29.04 -6.86 5.02
N ASN A 177 -30.21 -6.96 5.65
CA ASN A 177 -30.51 -7.96 6.68
C ASN A 177 -30.52 -9.41 6.14
N LYS A 178 -30.52 -9.59 4.81
CA LYS A 178 -30.39 -10.90 4.18
C LYS A 178 -28.98 -11.29 3.81
N TYR A 179 -28.01 -10.36 3.94
CA TYR A 179 -26.64 -10.56 3.48
C TYR A 179 -25.63 -10.47 4.62
N THR A 180 -24.56 -11.25 4.51
CA THR A 180 -23.37 -11.10 5.34
C THR A 180 -22.39 -10.16 4.64
N LEU A 181 -21.93 -9.11 5.36
CA LEU A 181 -20.84 -8.25 4.91
C LEU A 181 -19.51 -8.94 5.22
N LEU A 182 -18.73 -9.23 4.18
CA LEU A 182 -17.37 -9.75 4.33
C LEU A 182 -16.36 -8.61 4.20
N LEU A 183 -15.62 -8.34 5.25
CA LEU A 183 -14.48 -7.43 5.26
C LEU A 183 -13.24 -8.28 5.02
N SER A 184 -12.70 -8.23 3.79
CA SER A 184 -11.60 -9.08 3.36
C SER A 184 -10.27 -8.36 3.50
N ALA A 185 -9.34 -8.94 4.25
CA ALA A 185 -7.99 -8.46 4.43
C ALA A 185 -6.96 -9.44 3.84
N HIS A 186 -5.79 -8.93 3.46
CA HIS A 186 -4.70 -9.80 3.05
C HIS A 186 -4.13 -10.56 4.26
N GLY A 187 -3.92 -11.87 4.11
CA GLY A 187 -3.32 -12.70 5.16
C GLY A 187 -1.80 -12.60 5.16
N LEU A 188 -1.20 -12.24 6.29
CA LEU A 188 0.25 -12.34 6.47
C LEU A 188 0.65 -13.70 7.03
N PRO A 189 1.85 -14.22 6.68
CA PRO A 189 2.38 -15.42 7.31
C PRO A 189 2.40 -15.30 8.84
N VAL A 190 1.94 -16.35 9.53
CA VAL A 190 1.87 -16.40 11.00
C VAL A 190 3.22 -16.06 11.65
N LYS A 191 4.35 -16.41 11.00
CA LYS A 191 5.68 -16.09 11.51
C LYS A 191 5.91 -14.57 11.61
N ILE A 192 5.41 -13.79 10.65
CA ILE A 192 5.52 -12.32 10.65
C ILE A 192 4.70 -11.75 11.81
N ILE A 193 3.47 -12.19 11.98
CA ILE A 193 2.61 -11.76 13.09
C ILE A 193 3.25 -12.11 14.45
N LYS A 194 3.75 -13.34 14.61
CA LYS A 194 4.43 -13.77 15.86
C LYS A 194 5.74 -13.02 16.13
N SER A 195 6.35 -12.40 15.14
CA SER A 195 7.53 -11.54 15.35
C SER A 195 7.19 -10.09 15.75
N GLY A 196 5.91 -9.80 16.04
CA GLY A 196 5.45 -8.52 16.57
C GLY A 196 4.94 -7.54 15.50
N ASP A 197 4.63 -7.99 14.27
CA ASP A 197 4.00 -7.15 13.28
C ASP A 197 2.57 -6.80 13.70
N PRO A 198 2.19 -5.51 13.82
CA PRO A 198 0.90 -5.11 14.37
C PRO A 198 -0.25 -5.21 13.37
N TYR A 199 -0.01 -5.63 12.13
CA TYR A 199 -0.98 -5.60 11.03
C TYR A 199 -2.30 -6.26 11.39
N GLN A 200 -2.27 -7.47 11.96
CA GLN A 200 -3.49 -8.19 12.32
C GLN A 200 -4.31 -7.44 13.37
N ILE A 201 -3.65 -6.92 14.42
CA ILE A 201 -4.30 -6.15 15.50
C ILE A 201 -4.96 -4.89 14.92
N GLN A 202 -4.29 -4.19 14.01
CA GLN A 202 -4.81 -2.99 13.37
C GLN A 202 -5.98 -3.29 12.43
N ILE A 203 -5.95 -4.41 11.69
CA ILE A 203 -7.09 -4.88 10.88
C ILE A 203 -8.31 -5.18 11.77
N GLU A 204 -8.11 -5.89 12.87
CA GLU A 204 -9.20 -6.22 13.81
C GLU A 204 -9.78 -4.96 14.46
N ALA A 205 -8.95 -3.98 14.79
CA ALA A 205 -9.37 -2.68 15.31
C ALA A 205 -10.16 -1.87 14.25
N ASN A 206 -9.68 -1.82 13.00
CA ASN A 206 -10.39 -1.18 11.90
C ASN A 206 -11.78 -1.81 11.67
N VAL A 207 -11.85 -3.13 11.62
CA VAL A 207 -13.12 -3.86 11.48
C VAL A 207 -14.08 -3.55 12.65
N SER A 208 -13.58 -3.47 13.87
CA SER A 208 -14.36 -3.10 15.04
C SER A 208 -14.91 -1.69 14.93
N ALA A 209 -14.09 -0.72 14.48
CA ALA A 209 -14.51 0.65 14.24
C ALA A 209 -15.59 0.74 13.14
N ILE A 210 -15.45 -0.02 12.04
CA ILE A 210 -16.45 -0.12 10.98
C ILE A 210 -17.79 -0.65 11.53
N LYS A 211 -17.77 -1.74 12.32
CA LYS A 211 -18.99 -2.30 12.93
C LYS A 211 -19.71 -1.29 13.82
N ILE A 212 -18.96 -0.56 14.65
CA ILE A 212 -19.52 0.49 15.51
C ILE A 212 -20.11 1.61 14.66
N ALA A 213 -19.40 2.11 13.66
CA ALA A 213 -19.85 3.20 12.82
C ALA A 213 -21.10 2.84 11.98
N LEU A 214 -21.20 1.62 11.45
CA LEU A 214 -22.39 1.11 10.78
C LEU A 214 -23.60 1.10 11.74
N LYS A 215 -23.41 0.57 12.95
CA LYS A 215 -24.46 0.54 13.99
C LYS A 215 -24.93 1.94 14.36
N CYS A 216 -24.01 2.89 14.55
CA CYS A 216 -24.35 4.28 14.86
C CYS A 216 -25.15 4.96 13.73
N ARG A 217 -24.98 4.53 12.48
CA ARG A 217 -25.78 5.02 11.33
C ARG A 217 -27.07 4.21 11.08
N GLY A 218 -27.42 3.27 11.95
CA GLY A 218 -28.61 2.41 11.79
C GLY A 218 -28.51 1.44 10.62
N ILE A 219 -27.27 1.09 10.19
CA ILE A 219 -27.02 0.16 9.07
C ILE A 219 -26.75 -1.23 9.65
N GLU A 220 -27.64 -2.14 9.34
CA GLU A 220 -27.56 -3.53 9.84
C GLU A 220 -27.42 -4.52 8.68
N PHE A 221 -26.58 -5.52 8.87
CA PHE A 221 -26.42 -6.70 8.02
C PHE A 221 -26.81 -7.95 8.81
N LYS A 222 -27.13 -9.04 8.11
CA LYS A 222 -27.33 -10.35 8.76
C LYS A 222 -26.15 -10.73 9.64
N ASP A 223 -24.94 -10.45 9.18
CA ASP A 223 -23.68 -10.64 9.90
C ASP A 223 -22.58 -9.78 9.28
N ILE A 224 -21.51 -9.49 10.03
CA ILE A 224 -20.32 -8.80 9.54
C ILE A 224 -19.08 -9.60 9.97
N LYS A 225 -18.36 -10.15 9.00
CA LYS A 225 -17.20 -11.03 9.22
C LYS A 225 -15.92 -10.45 8.64
N LEU A 226 -14.86 -10.52 9.45
CA LEU A 226 -13.50 -10.38 8.94
C LEU A 226 -13.06 -11.73 8.34
N VAL A 227 -12.52 -11.69 7.13
CA VAL A 227 -11.94 -12.84 6.44
C VAL A 227 -10.54 -12.48 5.92
N TYR A 228 -9.65 -13.46 5.89
CA TYR A 228 -8.31 -13.28 5.34
C TYR A 228 -8.16 -14.08 4.06
N GLN A 229 -7.53 -13.44 3.05
CA GLN A 229 -7.16 -14.07 1.78
C GLN A 229 -5.64 -14.03 1.59
N SER A 230 -5.08 -15.03 0.91
CA SER A 230 -3.64 -15.14 0.61
C SER A 230 -3.43 -15.31 -0.89
#